data_05a45aaeca0c0c889d6becfe90d8c8e0
#
_entry.id   05a45aaeca0c0c889d6becfe90d8c8e0
#
_cell.length_a   1.000
_cell.length_b   1.000
_cell.length_c   1.000
_cell.angle_alpha   90.00
_cell.angle_beta   90.00
_cell.angle_gamma   90.00
#
_symmetry.space_group_name_H-M   'P 1'
#
loop_
_entity.id
_entity.type
_entity.pdbx_description
1 polymer ?
#
loop_
_entity_poly.entity_id
_entity_poly.type
_entity_poly.pdbx_seq_one_letter_code
_entity_poly.pdbx_strand_id
1 'polypeptide(L)'
;MTDVVIVSGVRTPVGNFGGALKGTPVVELGALVLRETLKKVNLKPVASDALTRFEPDGLKGLGMIELEKESYDYDDSLHPVQIDEVIMGNVVGAGQGQNVARQAMIKAGISKETSAFTVNKVCASGMKAVTLAAQAIRAGDAEVILAGGMENMSLIPYTLPAARWGARMNNADLVDLMVFDGLFEIFYGYHMGVTAENIVEKYGISRQEQDELGALSHQRARKAIADGIFRDEIIPVV
;
A
#
# COMPACT_ATOMS: atom_id res chain seq x y z
N MET A 1 9.73 -16.28 -22.83
CA MET A 1 9.04 -15.43 -21.85
C MET A 1 10.09 -15.04 -20.82
N THR A 2 10.19 -13.77 -20.47
CA THR A 2 11.12 -13.30 -19.44
C THR A 2 10.67 -13.84 -18.08
N ASP A 3 11.60 -14.44 -17.33
CA ASP A 3 11.33 -14.87 -15.97
C ASP A 3 11.25 -13.65 -15.06
N VAL A 4 10.24 -13.62 -14.19
CA VAL A 4 10.04 -12.56 -13.21
C VAL A 4 10.31 -13.13 -11.83
N VAL A 5 11.16 -12.47 -11.07
CA VAL A 5 11.56 -12.89 -9.73
C VAL A 5 11.22 -11.81 -8.69
N ILE A 6 10.93 -12.22 -7.47
CA ILE A 6 10.82 -11.33 -6.32
C ILE A 6 12.17 -11.33 -5.60
N VAL A 7 12.81 -10.17 -5.52
CA VAL A 7 14.16 -10.02 -4.98
C VAL A 7 14.14 -9.66 -3.49
N SER A 8 13.15 -8.87 -3.06
CA SER A 8 13.04 -8.37 -1.69
C SER A 8 11.58 -8.16 -1.30
N GLY A 9 11.32 -8.09 0.00
CA GLY A 9 10.03 -7.72 0.54
C GLY A 9 10.14 -7.42 2.03
N VAL A 10 9.43 -6.37 2.46
CA VAL A 10 9.28 -5.98 3.86
C VAL A 10 7.84 -5.55 4.12
N ARG A 11 7.46 -5.48 5.39
CA ARG A 11 6.19 -4.91 5.82
C ARG A 11 6.32 -4.18 7.16
N THR A 12 5.41 -3.29 7.42
CA THR A 12 5.22 -2.77 8.78
C THR A 12 4.59 -3.81 9.71
N PRO A 13 4.65 -3.64 11.02
CA PRO A 13 3.75 -4.36 11.93
C PRO A 13 2.30 -4.13 11.51
N VAL A 14 1.44 -5.12 11.74
CA VAL A 14 -0.02 -4.94 11.59
C VAL A 14 -0.53 -4.23 12.84
N GLY A 15 -1.02 -2.99 12.67
CA GLY A 15 -1.62 -2.21 13.75
C GLY A 15 -3.05 -2.63 14.06
N ASN A 16 -3.45 -2.46 15.32
CA ASN A 16 -4.86 -2.52 15.68
C ASN A 16 -5.58 -1.22 15.26
N PHE A 17 -6.87 -1.32 14.94
CA PHE A 17 -7.70 -0.14 14.72
C PHE A 17 -7.67 0.78 15.95
N GLY A 18 -7.37 2.06 15.74
CA GLY A 18 -7.19 3.02 16.82
C GLY A 18 -5.92 2.82 17.67
N GLY A 19 -5.04 1.89 17.29
CA GLY A 19 -3.81 1.55 18.01
C GLY A 19 -2.64 2.49 17.76
N ALA A 20 -1.41 2.00 17.95
CA ALA A 20 -0.18 2.80 17.90
C ALA A 20 0.02 3.53 16.55
N LEU A 21 -0.36 2.90 15.44
CA LEU A 21 -0.22 3.47 14.09
C LEU A 21 -1.40 4.36 13.66
N LYS A 22 -2.37 4.61 14.52
CA LYS A 22 -3.61 5.34 14.16
C LYS A 22 -3.36 6.73 13.56
N GLY A 23 -2.30 7.41 13.99
CA GLY A 23 -1.96 8.77 13.55
C GLY A 23 -0.94 8.83 12.40
N THR A 24 -0.42 7.70 11.95
CA THR A 24 0.61 7.68 10.89
C THR A 24 -0.05 7.71 9.51
N PRO A 25 0.19 8.75 8.70
CA PRO A 25 -0.36 8.81 7.35
C PRO A 25 0.02 7.57 6.53
N VAL A 26 -0.92 7.07 5.73
CA VAL A 26 -0.68 5.87 4.91
C VAL A 26 0.49 6.05 3.94
N VAL A 27 0.67 7.25 3.43
CA VAL A 27 1.78 7.61 2.53
C VAL A 27 3.14 7.44 3.21
N GLU A 28 3.25 7.76 4.51
CA GLU A 28 4.48 7.56 5.29
C GLU A 28 4.78 6.06 5.51
N LEU A 29 3.74 5.27 5.79
CA LEU A 29 3.90 3.80 5.88
C LEU A 29 4.34 3.22 4.53
N GLY A 30 3.74 3.70 3.44
CA GLY A 30 4.12 3.32 2.08
C GLY A 30 5.56 3.71 1.73
N ALA A 31 5.97 4.94 2.04
CA ALA A 31 7.32 5.41 1.80
C ALA A 31 8.37 4.58 2.57
N LEU A 32 8.08 4.29 3.83
CA LEU A 32 8.95 3.47 4.67
C LEU A 32 9.19 2.08 4.06
N VAL A 33 8.13 1.36 3.67
CA VAL A 33 8.29 0.00 3.11
C VAL A 33 8.96 0.02 1.73
N LEU A 34 8.71 1.02 0.90
CA LEU A 34 9.40 1.17 -0.39
C LEU A 34 10.91 1.35 -0.19
N ARG A 35 11.30 2.27 0.71
CA ARG A 35 12.71 2.54 1.03
C ARG A 35 13.40 1.32 1.63
N GLU A 36 12.83 0.72 2.65
CA GLU A 36 13.44 -0.39 3.36
C GLU A 36 13.49 -1.69 2.52
N THR A 37 12.57 -1.85 1.55
CA THR A 37 12.64 -2.96 0.58
C THR A 37 13.90 -2.88 -0.27
N LEU A 38 14.32 -1.68 -0.70
CA LEU A 38 15.56 -1.47 -1.45
C LEU A 38 16.79 -1.64 -0.55
N LYS A 39 16.83 -0.99 0.61
CA LYS A 39 17.93 -1.08 1.57
C LYS A 39 18.24 -2.52 1.96
N LYS A 40 17.22 -3.34 2.17
CA LYS A 40 17.36 -4.75 2.57
C LYS A 40 18.22 -5.58 1.61
N VAL A 41 18.25 -5.22 0.35
CA VAL A 41 19.05 -5.90 -0.69
C VAL A 41 20.19 -5.05 -1.22
N ASN A 42 20.66 -4.09 -0.40
CA ASN A 42 21.77 -3.19 -0.70
C ASN A 42 21.59 -2.35 -1.97
N LEU A 43 20.35 -1.91 -2.25
CA LEU A 43 20.04 -1.08 -3.41
C LEU A 43 19.66 0.34 -3.00
N LYS A 44 20.00 1.32 -3.87
CA LYS A 44 19.52 2.70 -3.81
C LYS A 44 18.97 3.14 -5.15
N PRO A 45 17.85 3.91 -5.16
CA PRO A 45 17.23 4.36 -6.40
C PRO A 45 18.08 5.45 -7.05
N VAL A 46 18.18 5.40 -8.37
CA VAL A 46 18.82 6.44 -9.17
C VAL A 46 17.97 6.76 -10.40
N ALA A 47 18.03 8.00 -10.86
CA ALA A 47 17.54 8.38 -12.18
C ALA A 47 18.65 8.14 -13.21
N SER A 48 18.40 7.27 -14.17
CA SER A 48 19.32 7.08 -15.29
C SER A 48 19.10 8.12 -16.40
N ASP A 49 20.03 8.24 -17.32
CA ASP A 49 19.90 9.09 -18.50
C ASP A 49 18.65 8.70 -19.35
N ALA A 50 18.26 7.43 -19.32
CA ALA A 50 17.06 6.96 -20.00
C ALA A 50 15.77 7.55 -19.43
N LEU A 51 15.70 7.77 -18.12
CA LEU A 51 14.58 8.42 -17.45
C LEU A 51 14.65 9.95 -17.63
N THR A 52 15.82 10.55 -17.38
CA THR A 52 15.99 12.02 -17.37
C THR A 52 15.77 12.65 -18.76
N ARG A 53 15.94 11.89 -19.83
CA ARG A 53 15.62 12.41 -21.19
C ARG A 53 14.16 12.84 -21.37
N PHE A 54 13.25 12.36 -20.53
CA PHE A 54 11.83 12.71 -20.55
C PHE A 54 11.48 13.84 -19.57
N GLU A 55 12.48 14.42 -18.89
CA GLU A 55 12.25 15.56 -18.03
C GLU A 55 11.57 16.71 -18.78
N PRO A 56 10.56 17.37 -18.18
CA PRO A 56 10.02 18.61 -18.69
C PRO A 56 11.13 19.67 -18.82
N ASP A 57 11.08 20.50 -19.85
CA ASP A 57 12.14 21.48 -20.16
C ASP A 57 12.53 22.37 -18.97
N GLY A 58 11.56 22.74 -18.14
CA GLY A 58 11.82 23.55 -16.93
C GLY A 58 12.52 22.80 -15.79
N LEU A 59 12.70 21.48 -15.89
CA LEU A 59 13.35 20.66 -14.88
C LEU A 59 14.66 20.04 -15.40
N LYS A 60 14.96 20.15 -16.68
CA LYS A 60 16.16 19.58 -17.29
C LYS A 60 17.43 20.07 -16.60
N GLY A 61 18.23 19.11 -16.18
CA GLY A 61 19.54 19.36 -15.58
C GLY A 61 19.50 19.91 -14.14
N LEU A 62 18.33 20.01 -13.51
CA LEU A 62 18.22 20.41 -12.11
C LEU A 62 18.59 19.28 -11.13
N GLY A 63 18.61 18.03 -11.62
CA GLY A 63 18.80 16.87 -10.77
C GLY A 63 17.67 16.72 -9.75
N MET A 64 17.99 16.27 -8.54
CA MET A 64 17.02 16.14 -7.46
C MET A 64 16.47 17.50 -7.03
N ILE A 65 15.15 17.61 -6.97
CA ILE A 65 14.47 18.77 -6.34
C ILE A 65 14.59 18.70 -4.82
N GLU A 66 14.29 19.79 -4.12
CA GLU A 66 14.47 19.86 -2.66
C GLU A 66 13.71 18.77 -1.91
N LEU A 67 12.45 18.52 -2.27
CA LEU A 67 11.63 17.47 -1.67
C LEU A 67 12.23 16.06 -1.84
N GLU A 68 12.87 15.78 -2.96
CA GLU A 68 13.57 14.50 -3.18
C GLU A 68 14.80 14.41 -2.29
N LYS A 69 15.59 15.48 -2.17
CA LYS A 69 16.78 15.53 -1.31
C LYS A 69 16.42 15.32 0.16
N GLU A 70 15.38 15.99 0.64
CA GLU A 70 14.88 15.83 2.01
C GLU A 70 14.41 14.40 2.31
N SER A 71 13.89 13.72 1.28
CA SER A 71 13.36 12.35 1.39
C SER A 71 14.41 11.26 1.13
N TYR A 72 15.56 11.63 0.54
CA TYR A 72 16.60 10.69 0.14
C TYR A 72 17.43 10.25 1.35
N ASP A 73 17.16 9.05 1.85
CA ASP A 73 17.81 8.44 3.00
C ASP A 73 18.44 7.10 2.59
N TYR A 74 19.49 7.18 1.75
CA TYR A 74 20.26 6.01 1.29
C TYR A 74 21.75 6.26 1.46
N ASP A 75 22.46 5.22 1.90
CA ASP A 75 23.91 5.24 2.02
C ASP A 75 24.58 5.17 0.64
N ASP A 76 25.70 5.90 0.48
CA ASP A 76 26.44 5.94 -0.78
C ASP A 76 27.06 4.60 -1.17
N SER A 77 27.29 3.70 -0.21
CA SER A 77 27.81 2.35 -0.44
C SER A 77 26.82 1.41 -1.10
N LEU A 78 25.50 1.75 -1.11
CA LEU A 78 24.47 0.93 -1.74
C LEU A 78 24.59 0.93 -3.27
N HIS A 79 24.26 -0.18 -3.90
CA HIS A 79 24.31 -0.32 -5.35
C HIS A 79 23.19 0.46 -6.03
N PRO A 80 23.49 1.25 -7.07
CA PRO A 80 22.46 2.00 -7.77
C PRO A 80 21.56 1.08 -8.59
N VAL A 81 20.25 1.37 -8.59
CA VAL A 81 19.24 0.71 -9.42
C VAL A 81 18.25 1.73 -9.95
N GLN A 82 17.91 1.63 -11.22
CA GLN A 82 16.78 2.36 -11.78
C GLN A 82 15.48 1.65 -11.40
N ILE A 83 14.52 2.40 -10.88
CA ILE A 83 13.15 1.93 -10.67
C ILE A 83 12.31 2.46 -11.81
N ASP A 84 11.73 1.57 -12.61
CA ASP A 84 10.95 1.94 -13.79
C ASP A 84 9.54 2.38 -13.40
N GLU A 85 8.94 1.72 -12.40
CA GLU A 85 7.61 2.04 -11.93
C GLU A 85 7.38 1.66 -10.46
N VAL A 86 6.47 2.38 -9.80
CA VAL A 86 5.98 2.04 -8.45
C VAL A 86 4.47 1.81 -8.51
N ILE A 87 4.02 0.63 -8.12
CA ILE A 87 2.60 0.25 -8.13
C ILE A 87 2.15 -0.08 -6.71
N MET A 88 1.28 0.75 -6.12
CA MET A 88 0.80 0.52 -4.76
C MET A 88 -0.72 0.34 -4.71
N GLY A 89 -1.15 -0.71 -4.02
CA GLY A 89 -2.55 -0.91 -3.69
C GLY A 89 -2.99 0.02 -2.55
N ASN A 90 -4.13 0.67 -2.72
CA ASN A 90 -4.82 1.39 -1.66
C ASN A 90 -6.32 1.38 -1.94
N VAL A 91 -7.14 1.07 -0.95
CA VAL A 91 -8.59 0.93 -1.12
C VAL A 91 -9.29 2.24 -0.90
N VAL A 92 -9.09 2.87 0.25
CA VAL A 92 -9.78 4.11 0.62
C VAL A 92 -8.80 5.27 0.61
N GLY A 93 -8.63 5.87 -0.57
CA GLY A 93 -7.74 7.02 -0.80
C GLY A 93 -8.37 8.38 -0.50
N ALA A 94 -9.60 8.41 0.00
CA ALA A 94 -10.32 9.66 0.26
C ALA A 94 -9.58 10.54 1.28
N GLY A 95 -9.43 11.84 0.95
CA GLY A 95 -8.77 12.81 1.82
C GLY A 95 -7.24 12.69 1.93
N GLN A 96 -6.61 11.79 1.20
CA GLN A 96 -5.18 11.53 1.27
C GLN A 96 -4.36 12.27 0.17
N GLY A 97 -5.02 13.05 -0.64
CA GLY A 97 -4.40 13.75 -1.77
C GLY A 97 -4.35 12.91 -3.04
N GLN A 98 -3.67 13.44 -4.06
CA GLN A 98 -3.59 12.81 -5.37
C GLN A 98 -2.60 11.65 -5.35
N ASN A 99 -2.97 10.52 -5.97
CA ASN A 99 -2.09 9.40 -6.26
C ASN A 99 -1.14 9.04 -5.10
N VAL A 100 -1.67 8.38 -4.08
CA VAL A 100 -0.92 8.06 -2.85
C VAL A 100 0.33 7.20 -3.12
N ALA A 101 0.35 6.39 -4.18
CA ALA A 101 1.54 5.67 -4.61
C ALA A 101 2.66 6.63 -5.04
N ARG A 102 2.33 7.68 -5.80
CA ARG A 102 3.28 8.72 -6.21
C ARG A 102 3.84 9.48 -5.02
N GLN A 103 2.98 9.83 -4.06
CA GLN A 103 3.41 10.51 -2.83
C GLN A 103 4.39 9.62 -2.02
N ALA A 104 4.04 8.34 -1.82
CA ALA A 104 4.90 7.39 -1.11
C ALA A 104 6.24 7.18 -1.83
N MET A 105 6.22 7.12 -3.16
CA MET A 105 7.43 6.98 -3.98
C MET A 105 8.40 8.14 -3.78
N ILE A 106 7.94 9.38 -3.88
CA ILE A 106 8.80 10.58 -3.67
C ILE A 106 9.33 10.60 -2.22
N LYS A 107 8.48 10.34 -1.24
CA LYS A 107 8.88 10.26 0.17
C LYS A 107 9.78 9.07 0.51
N ALA A 108 9.85 8.08 -0.37
CA ALA A 108 10.84 7.01 -0.30
C ALA A 108 12.20 7.41 -0.91
N GLY A 109 12.35 8.63 -1.45
CA GLY A 109 13.56 9.09 -2.11
C GLY A 109 13.75 8.52 -3.52
N ILE A 110 12.69 8.02 -4.15
CA ILE A 110 12.72 7.55 -5.54
C ILE A 110 12.47 8.74 -6.46
N SER A 111 13.20 8.78 -7.57
CA SER A 111 13.23 9.92 -8.48
C SER A 111 11.85 10.33 -9.00
N LYS A 112 11.64 11.64 -9.15
CA LYS A 112 10.44 12.24 -9.74
C LYS A 112 10.18 11.81 -11.17
N GLU A 113 11.20 11.35 -11.90
CA GLU A 113 11.08 10.83 -13.25
C GLU A 113 10.46 9.44 -13.32
N THR A 114 10.52 8.68 -12.20
CA THR A 114 9.90 7.36 -12.10
C THR A 114 8.36 7.49 -12.11
N SER A 115 7.69 6.65 -12.89
CA SER A 115 6.23 6.56 -12.91
C SER A 115 5.69 5.90 -11.64
N ALA A 116 4.49 6.29 -11.22
CA ALA A 116 3.79 5.60 -10.13
C ALA A 116 2.28 5.70 -10.28
N PHE A 117 1.55 4.64 -9.91
CA PHE A 117 0.10 4.69 -9.83
C PHE A 117 -0.45 3.85 -8.68
N THR A 118 -1.65 4.22 -8.27
CA THR A 118 -2.41 3.52 -7.23
C THR A 118 -3.43 2.60 -7.87
N VAL A 119 -3.51 1.34 -7.40
CA VAL A 119 -4.50 0.37 -7.86
C VAL A 119 -5.48 0.04 -6.75
N ASN A 120 -6.76 -0.04 -7.10
CA ASN A 120 -7.82 -0.50 -6.20
C ASN A 120 -8.50 -1.75 -6.78
N LYS A 121 -8.36 -2.85 -6.06
CA LYS A 121 -9.09 -4.10 -6.23
C LYS A 121 -9.58 -4.59 -4.86
N VAL A 122 -10.09 -3.66 -4.06
CA VAL A 122 -10.51 -3.88 -2.68
C VAL A 122 -9.41 -4.60 -1.89
N CYS A 123 -9.71 -5.61 -1.07
CA CYS A 123 -8.73 -6.34 -0.24
C CYS A 123 -7.58 -6.99 -1.03
N ALA A 124 -7.73 -7.18 -2.34
CA ALA A 124 -6.70 -7.75 -3.22
C ALA A 124 -5.81 -6.69 -3.90
N SER A 125 -5.88 -5.41 -3.53
CA SER A 125 -5.15 -4.32 -4.20
C SER A 125 -3.64 -4.52 -4.18
N GLY A 126 -3.07 -4.86 -3.04
CA GLY A 126 -1.63 -5.15 -2.93
C GLY A 126 -1.19 -6.34 -3.78
N MET A 127 -1.95 -7.43 -3.77
CA MET A 127 -1.70 -8.59 -4.64
C MET A 127 -1.83 -8.21 -6.13
N LYS A 128 -2.80 -7.35 -6.46
CA LYS A 128 -2.97 -6.87 -7.84
C LYS A 128 -1.77 -6.02 -8.28
N ALA A 129 -1.20 -5.20 -7.42
CA ALA A 129 0.02 -4.45 -7.69
C ALA A 129 1.17 -5.39 -8.10
N VAL A 130 1.40 -6.46 -7.33
CA VAL A 130 2.44 -7.46 -7.62
C VAL A 130 2.19 -8.16 -8.96
N THR A 131 0.94 -8.54 -9.25
CA THR A 131 0.62 -9.21 -10.53
C THR A 131 0.73 -8.28 -11.72
N LEU A 132 0.43 -6.98 -11.57
CA LEU A 132 0.63 -5.97 -12.62
C LEU A 132 2.12 -5.75 -12.88
N ALA A 133 2.94 -5.66 -11.84
CA ALA A 133 4.40 -5.58 -11.99
C ALA A 133 4.96 -6.77 -12.80
N ALA A 134 4.53 -7.99 -12.48
CA ALA A 134 4.93 -9.16 -13.22
C ALA A 134 4.47 -9.14 -14.69
N GLN A 135 3.29 -8.58 -14.95
CA GLN A 135 2.77 -8.41 -16.31
C GLN A 135 3.58 -7.40 -17.11
N ALA A 136 3.89 -6.24 -16.53
CA ALA A 136 4.68 -5.18 -17.17
C ALA A 136 6.10 -5.69 -17.52
N ILE A 137 6.77 -6.39 -16.59
CA ILE A 137 8.10 -6.96 -16.85
C ILE A 137 8.04 -8.02 -17.99
N ARG A 138 7.02 -8.87 -17.99
CA ARG A 138 6.85 -9.88 -19.08
C ARG A 138 6.53 -9.25 -20.42
N ALA A 139 5.84 -8.11 -20.44
CA ALA A 139 5.55 -7.36 -21.65
C ALA A 139 6.78 -6.62 -22.19
N GLY A 140 7.82 -6.42 -21.37
CA GLY A 140 9.01 -5.67 -21.73
C GLY A 140 8.86 -4.16 -21.50
N ASP A 141 7.82 -3.75 -20.76
CA ASP A 141 7.58 -2.32 -20.46
C ASP A 141 8.47 -1.82 -19.31
N ALA A 142 8.99 -2.74 -18.49
CA ALA A 142 9.83 -2.44 -17.33
C ALA A 142 10.76 -3.60 -17.00
N GLU A 143 11.84 -3.32 -16.27
CA GLU A 143 12.80 -4.31 -15.75
C GLU A 143 12.72 -4.41 -14.23
N VAL A 144 12.56 -3.29 -13.53
CA VAL A 144 12.52 -3.22 -12.07
C VAL A 144 11.31 -2.42 -11.58
N ILE A 145 10.43 -3.08 -10.86
CA ILE A 145 9.21 -2.47 -10.30
C ILE A 145 9.14 -2.69 -8.79
N LEU A 146 8.80 -1.64 -8.07
CA LEU A 146 8.40 -1.75 -6.68
C LEU A 146 6.86 -1.87 -6.61
N ALA A 147 6.38 -2.97 -6.03
CA ALA A 147 4.96 -3.26 -5.95
C ALA A 147 4.54 -3.67 -4.53
N GLY A 148 3.43 -3.15 -4.06
CA GLY A 148 2.93 -3.47 -2.73
C GLY A 148 1.56 -2.90 -2.46
N GLY A 149 1.27 -2.65 -1.19
CA GLY A 149 0.02 -2.02 -0.75
C GLY A 149 0.20 -1.32 0.58
N MET A 150 -0.68 -0.39 0.84
CA MET A 150 -0.71 0.40 2.07
C MET A 150 -2.13 0.78 2.43
N GLU A 151 -2.49 0.71 3.70
CA GLU A 151 -3.79 1.13 4.20
C GLU A 151 -3.68 1.55 5.66
N ASN A 152 -4.33 2.64 6.04
CA ASN A 152 -4.53 2.98 7.45
C ASN A 152 -6.00 3.26 7.71
N MET A 153 -6.72 2.24 8.12
CA MET A 153 -8.16 2.32 8.33
C MET A 153 -8.56 3.26 9.47
N SER A 154 -7.65 3.53 10.42
CA SER A 154 -7.90 4.47 11.53
C SER A 154 -7.94 5.94 11.08
N LEU A 155 -7.41 6.28 9.91
CA LEU A 155 -7.39 7.63 9.35
C LEU A 155 -8.40 7.84 8.22
N ILE A 156 -9.20 6.84 7.89
CA ILE A 156 -10.22 6.97 6.84
C ILE A 156 -11.30 7.96 7.31
N PRO A 157 -11.62 8.99 6.50
CA PRO A 157 -12.55 10.03 6.90
C PRO A 157 -14.01 9.61 6.75
N TYR A 158 -14.87 10.41 7.32
CA TYR A 158 -16.29 10.44 6.99
C TYR A 158 -16.53 11.45 5.86
N THR A 159 -17.60 11.26 5.08
CA THR A 159 -18.04 12.21 4.07
C THR A 159 -19.47 12.67 4.31
N LEU A 160 -19.75 13.90 3.98
CA LEU A 160 -21.09 14.50 3.97
C LEU A 160 -21.42 14.92 2.54
N PRO A 161 -21.99 14.03 1.69
CA PRO A 161 -22.23 14.31 0.27
C PRO A 161 -23.08 15.55 0.03
N ALA A 162 -24.09 15.78 0.86
CA ALA A 162 -24.98 16.94 0.76
C ALA A 162 -24.28 18.29 1.00
N ALA A 163 -23.11 18.32 1.65
CA ALA A 163 -22.38 19.54 1.99
C ALA A 163 -21.95 20.33 0.76
N ARG A 164 -21.63 19.68 -0.36
CA ARG A 164 -21.20 20.36 -1.60
C ARG A 164 -22.22 21.37 -2.11
N TRP A 165 -23.50 21.11 -1.86
CA TRP A 165 -24.61 21.97 -2.28
C TRP A 165 -25.30 22.64 -1.10
N GLY A 166 -24.65 22.68 0.08
CA GLY A 166 -25.08 23.42 1.26
C GLY A 166 -26.04 22.68 2.19
N ALA A 167 -26.30 21.36 1.98
CA ALA A 167 -27.21 20.56 2.83
C ALA A 167 -28.50 21.32 3.17
N ARG A 168 -29.18 21.88 2.17
CA ARG A 168 -30.09 23.03 2.25
C ARG A 168 -31.37 22.79 3.05
N MET A 169 -31.85 21.54 3.17
CA MET A 169 -33.06 21.21 3.89
C MET A 169 -33.06 19.76 4.37
N ASN A 170 -33.60 19.49 5.54
CA ASN A 170 -33.64 18.22 6.24
C ASN A 170 -32.25 17.75 6.72
N ASN A 171 -32.26 16.60 7.39
CA ASN A 171 -31.04 15.93 7.88
C ASN A 171 -30.22 15.41 6.68
N ALA A 172 -28.92 15.32 6.88
CA ALA A 172 -27.98 14.71 5.93
C ALA A 172 -27.13 13.68 6.64
N ASP A 173 -26.86 12.56 5.98
CA ASP A 173 -26.08 11.48 6.53
C ASP A 173 -24.58 11.78 6.46
N LEU A 174 -23.89 11.50 7.55
CA LEU A 174 -22.45 11.48 7.63
C LEU A 174 -21.99 10.02 7.39
N VAL A 175 -21.39 9.77 6.23
CA VAL A 175 -21.05 8.42 5.77
C VAL A 175 -19.64 8.04 6.18
N ASP A 176 -19.49 6.93 6.89
CA ASP A 176 -18.19 6.33 7.23
C ASP A 176 -17.61 5.64 6.00
N LEU A 177 -16.55 6.22 5.42
CA LEU A 177 -15.92 5.67 4.23
C LEU A 177 -15.11 4.39 4.50
N MET A 178 -14.68 4.15 5.75
CA MET A 178 -14.06 2.87 6.11
C MET A 178 -15.03 1.71 5.89
N VAL A 179 -16.28 1.91 6.29
CA VAL A 179 -17.34 0.92 6.10
C VAL A 179 -17.81 0.94 4.65
N PHE A 180 -18.23 2.10 4.15
CA PHE A 180 -18.93 2.20 2.85
C PHE A 180 -18.04 1.81 1.66
N ASP A 181 -16.79 2.31 1.61
CA ASP A 181 -15.87 2.04 0.51
C ASP A 181 -15.03 0.77 0.72
N GLY A 182 -14.86 0.33 1.97
CA GLY A 182 -13.95 -0.77 2.30
C GLY A 182 -14.62 -2.07 2.75
N LEU A 183 -15.71 -2.01 3.49
CA LEU A 183 -16.28 -3.18 4.21
C LEU A 183 -17.74 -3.48 3.87
N PHE A 184 -18.38 -2.66 3.04
CA PHE A 184 -19.78 -2.82 2.67
C PHE A 184 -19.91 -3.48 1.30
N GLU A 185 -20.70 -4.55 1.24
CA GLU A 185 -21.05 -5.20 -0.03
C GLU A 185 -22.14 -4.36 -0.71
N ILE A 186 -21.75 -3.62 -1.75
CA ILE A 186 -22.55 -2.57 -2.36
C ILE A 186 -23.72 -3.11 -3.21
N PHE A 187 -23.62 -4.35 -3.72
CA PHE A 187 -24.63 -4.91 -4.61
C PHE A 187 -25.82 -5.46 -3.84
N TYR A 188 -25.60 -6.07 -2.68
CA TYR A 188 -26.64 -6.65 -1.84
C TYR A 188 -26.94 -5.84 -0.57
N GLY A 189 -26.14 -4.82 -0.27
CA GLY A 189 -26.44 -3.87 0.78
C GLY A 189 -26.19 -4.36 2.20
N TYR A 190 -25.10 -5.10 2.44
CA TYR A 190 -24.73 -5.58 3.77
C TYR A 190 -23.23 -5.52 4.04
N HIS A 191 -22.84 -5.58 5.31
CA HIS A 191 -21.44 -5.60 5.72
C HIS A 191 -20.78 -6.94 5.40
N MET A 192 -19.44 -6.95 5.14
CA MET A 192 -18.67 -8.18 4.86
C MET A 192 -18.81 -9.27 5.90
N GLY A 193 -19.15 -8.94 7.16
CA GLY A 193 -19.49 -9.92 8.18
C GLY A 193 -20.70 -10.79 7.79
N VAL A 194 -21.71 -10.21 7.19
CA VAL A 194 -22.88 -10.96 6.68
C VAL A 194 -22.48 -11.89 5.51
N THR A 195 -21.53 -11.46 4.68
CA THR A 195 -20.97 -12.34 3.65
C THR A 195 -20.35 -13.61 4.26
N ALA A 196 -19.64 -13.47 5.37
CA ALA A 196 -19.08 -14.61 6.12
C ALA A 196 -20.20 -15.50 6.69
N GLU A 197 -21.24 -14.92 7.28
CA GLU A 197 -22.40 -15.67 7.79
C GLU A 197 -23.14 -16.45 6.69
N ASN A 198 -23.28 -15.85 5.50
CA ASN A 198 -23.85 -16.54 4.33
C ASN A 198 -23.03 -17.79 3.93
N ILE A 199 -21.70 -17.74 4.07
CA ILE A 199 -20.81 -18.88 3.85
C ILE A 199 -21.03 -19.94 4.93
N VAL A 200 -21.12 -19.53 6.19
CA VAL A 200 -21.39 -20.42 7.33
C VAL A 200 -22.69 -21.19 7.11
N GLU A 201 -23.76 -20.49 6.76
CA GLU A 201 -25.07 -21.11 6.48
C GLU A 201 -25.00 -22.07 5.27
N LYS A 202 -24.42 -21.61 4.17
CA LYS A 202 -24.33 -22.39 2.91
C LYS A 202 -23.56 -23.71 3.05
N TYR A 203 -22.50 -23.71 3.84
CA TYR A 203 -21.61 -24.87 3.99
C TYR A 203 -21.81 -25.62 5.31
N GLY A 204 -22.72 -25.19 6.18
CA GLY A 204 -23.02 -25.81 7.46
C GLY A 204 -21.85 -25.80 8.45
N ILE A 205 -21.06 -24.70 8.44
CA ILE A 205 -19.89 -24.57 9.32
C ILE A 205 -20.37 -24.31 10.76
N SER A 206 -20.01 -25.18 11.67
CA SER A 206 -20.42 -25.05 13.07
C SER A 206 -19.66 -23.93 13.80
N ARG A 207 -20.25 -23.42 14.88
CA ARG A 207 -19.59 -22.45 15.77
C ARG A 207 -18.29 -23.02 16.35
N GLN A 208 -18.29 -24.32 16.67
CA GLN A 208 -17.12 -24.98 17.23
C GLN A 208 -15.95 -24.99 16.23
N GLU A 209 -16.18 -25.31 14.96
CA GLU A 209 -15.15 -25.28 13.92
C GLU A 209 -14.57 -23.87 13.73
N GLN A 210 -15.41 -22.83 13.77
CA GLN A 210 -14.98 -21.43 13.71
C GLN A 210 -14.08 -21.07 14.91
N ASP A 211 -14.46 -21.45 16.13
CA ASP A 211 -13.69 -21.16 17.33
C ASP A 211 -12.37 -21.92 17.37
N GLU A 212 -12.35 -23.19 16.94
CA GLU A 212 -11.15 -24.00 16.84
C GLU A 212 -10.16 -23.41 15.83
N LEU A 213 -10.64 -22.95 14.66
CA LEU A 213 -9.80 -22.27 13.66
C LEU A 213 -9.24 -20.94 14.21
N GLY A 214 -10.06 -20.16 14.90
CA GLY A 214 -9.64 -18.91 15.54
C GLY A 214 -8.55 -19.15 16.58
N ALA A 215 -8.74 -20.11 17.49
CA ALA A 215 -7.76 -20.49 18.49
C ALA A 215 -6.44 -20.97 17.85
N LEU A 216 -6.52 -21.84 16.84
CA LEU A 216 -5.36 -22.35 16.12
C LEU A 216 -4.60 -21.23 15.41
N SER A 217 -5.30 -20.27 14.79
CA SER A 217 -4.68 -19.09 14.12
C SER A 217 -3.86 -18.27 15.13
N HIS A 218 -4.42 -17.97 16.30
CA HIS A 218 -3.70 -17.26 17.36
C HIS A 218 -2.48 -18.04 17.89
N GLN A 219 -2.61 -19.34 18.08
CA GLN A 219 -1.51 -20.21 18.52
C GLN A 219 -0.35 -20.19 17.51
N ARG A 220 -0.67 -20.31 16.21
CA ARG A 220 0.32 -20.24 15.10
C ARG A 220 1.03 -18.90 15.07
N ALA A 221 0.29 -17.80 15.18
CA ALA A 221 0.86 -16.45 15.18
C ALA A 221 1.80 -16.24 16.39
N ARG A 222 1.38 -16.64 17.60
CA ARG A 222 2.22 -16.56 18.79
C ARG A 222 3.50 -17.39 18.67
N LYS A 223 3.39 -18.61 18.13
CA LYS A 223 4.55 -19.47 17.90
C LYS A 223 5.50 -18.82 16.88
N ALA A 224 5.00 -18.34 15.74
CA ALA A 224 5.82 -17.69 14.72
C ALA A 224 6.56 -16.45 15.26
N ILE A 225 5.90 -15.65 16.11
CA ILE A 225 6.53 -14.50 16.78
C ILE A 225 7.65 -14.98 17.73
N ALA A 226 7.38 -16.00 18.56
CA ALA A 226 8.36 -16.54 19.51
C ALA A 226 9.58 -17.15 18.80
N ASP A 227 9.36 -17.84 17.69
CA ASP A 227 10.40 -18.46 16.87
C ASP A 227 11.15 -17.40 15.99
N GLY A 228 10.71 -16.15 15.97
CA GLY A 228 11.34 -15.06 15.22
C GLY A 228 11.14 -15.14 13.70
N ILE A 229 10.14 -15.89 13.22
CA ILE A 229 9.87 -16.10 11.78
C ILE A 229 9.65 -14.78 11.04
N PHE A 230 9.09 -13.77 11.69
CA PHE A 230 8.77 -12.48 11.07
C PHE A 230 9.89 -11.44 11.14
N ARG A 231 11.04 -11.75 11.78
CA ARG A 231 12.11 -10.75 12.00
C ARG A 231 12.66 -10.15 10.72
N ASP A 232 12.78 -10.98 9.69
CA ASP A 232 13.38 -10.57 8.42
C ASP A 232 12.42 -9.77 7.53
N GLU A 233 11.15 -9.72 7.85
CA GLU A 233 10.16 -9.02 7.04
C GLU A 233 9.56 -7.78 7.72
N ILE A 234 9.49 -7.76 9.06
CA ILE A 234 8.88 -6.64 9.81
C ILE A 234 9.94 -5.58 10.10
N ILE A 235 9.69 -4.37 9.60
CA ILE A 235 10.51 -3.18 9.86
C ILE A 235 9.86 -2.31 10.94
N PRO A 236 10.64 -1.62 11.81
CA PRO A 236 10.08 -0.72 12.79
C PRO A 236 9.45 0.51 12.14
N VAL A 237 8.37 1.01 12.75
CA VAL A 237 7.78 2.31 12.47
C VAL A 237 8.09 3.21 13.65
N VAL A 238 8.89 4.26 13.41
CA VAL A 238 9.39 5.19 14.44
C VAL A 238 8.56 6.48 14.43
#